data_4dd6039aac6d8433dd244b6c05061dee
#
_entry.id   4dd6039aac6d8433dd244b6c05061dee
#
_cell.length_a   1.000
_cell.length_b   1.000
_cell.length_c   1.000
_cell.angle_alpha   90.00
_cell.angle_beta   90.00
_cell.angle_gamma   90.00
#
_symmetry.space_group_name_H-M   'P 1'
#
loop_
_entity.id
_entity.type
_entity.pdbx_description
1 polymer ?
#
loop_
_entity_poly.entity_id
_entity_poly.type
_entity_poly.pdbx_seq_one_letter_code
_entity_poly.pdbx_strand_id
1 'polypeptide(L)'
;MAKVLRSIFKGNTFKQSLLLAIKGIGYLFLYHRNMRIIFLAGLAVFLLGLYFKLKGIELVALCITVTLVFLAEITNTAIELLMDMVTDKYQTKIKLIKDISAAVVVLTCLNAIAVGYIIFLRRIFR
;
A
#
# COMPACT_ATOMS: atom_id res chain seq x y z
N MET A 1 30.64 13.54 -10.41
CA MET A 1 29.67 13.19 -11.48
C MET A 1 29.87 11.77 -12.01
N ALA A 2 31.08 11.37 -12.36
CA ALA A 2 31.35 9.99 -12.82
C ALA A 2 30.97 8.90 -11.78
N LYS A 3 31.18 9.16 -10.48
CA LYS A 3 30.79 8.22 -9.40
C LYS A 3 29.26 8.08 -9.29
N VAL A 4 28.52 9.17 -9.46
CA VAL A 4 27.05 9.19 -9.40
C VAL A 4 26.47 8.44 -10.60
N LEU A 5 27.00 8.71 -11.81
CA LEU A 5 26.60 8.01 -13.01
C LEU A 5 26.91 6.50 -12.93
N ARG A 6 28.08 6.16 -12.38
CA ARG A 6 28.47 4.77 -12.15
C ARG A 6 27.54 4.04 -11.18
N SER A 7 27.08 4.75 -10.13
CA SER A 7 26.13 4.17 -9.17
C SER A 7 24.74 3.98 -9.77
N ILE A 8 24.32 4.88 -10.65
CA ILE A 8 23.02 4.78 -11.36
C ILE A 8 23.02 3.62 -12.35
N PHE A 9 24.13 3.41 -13.07
CA PHE A 9 24.23 2.35 -14.08
C PHE A 9 24.72 1.01 -13.51
N LYS A 10 25.20 0.98 -12.28
CA LYS A 10 25.59 -0.27 -11.62
C LYS A 10 24.32 -0.97 -11.12
N GLY A 11 23.82 -1.92 -11.90
CA GLY A 11 22.65 -2.70 -11.53
C GLY A 11 22.89 -3.44 -10.22
N ASN A 12 21.93 -3.35 -9.31
CA ASN A 12 21.92 -4.16 -8.09
C ASN A 12 21.67 -5.63 -8.43
N THR A 13 22.29 -6.53 -7.70
CA THR A 13 21.89 -7.94 -7.78
C THR A 13 20.46 -8.09 -7.28
N PHE A 14 19.79 -9.17 -7.69
CA PHE A 14 18.42 -9.46 -7.24
C PHE A 14 18.32 -9.48 -5.71
N LYS A 15 19.30 -10.08 -5.05
CA LYS A 15 19.38 -10.12 -3.58
C LYS A 15 19.46 -8.73 -2.97
N GLN A 16 20.30 -7.85 -3.53
CA GLN A 16 20.42 -6.46 -3.06
C GLN A 16 19.12 -5.69 -3.22
N SER A 17 18.46 -5.85 -4.37
CA SER A 17 17.17 -5.21 -4.64
C SER A 17 16.10 -5.67 -3.66
N LEU A 18 16.07 -6.96 -3.36
CA LEU A 18 15.13 -7.52 -2.39
C LEU A 18 15.37 -6.98 -0.98
N LEU A 19 16.64 -6.89 -0.56
CA LEU A 19 16.99 -6.33 0.75
C LEU A 19 16.59 -4.86 0.85
N LEU A 20 16.80 -4.08 -0.21
CA LEU A 20 16.40 -2.67 -0.25
C LEU A 20 14.88 -2.51 -0.17
N ALA A 21 14.13 -3.37 -0.85
CA ALA A 21 12.67 -3.38 -0.79
C ALA A 21 12.17 -3.68 0.63
N ILE A 22 12.76 -4.67 1.29
CA ILE A 22 12.43 -5.02 2.68
C ILE A 22 12.74 -3.85 3.62
N LYS A 23 13.86 -3.16 3.44
CA LYS A 23 14.19 -1.96 4.21
C LYS A 23 13.16 -0.85 4.01
N GLY A 24 12.69 -0.64 2.78
CA GLY A 24 11.65 0.34 2.46
C GLY A 24 10.35 0.03 3.18
N ILE A 25 9.91 -1.21 3.15
CA ILE A 25 8.72 -1.66 3.88
C ILE A 25 8.90 -1.45 5.38
N GLY A 26 10.06 -1.83 5.93
CA GLY A 26 10.39 -1.62 7.34
C GLY A 26 10.33 -0.16 7.75
N TYR A 27 10.84 0.73 6.90
CA TYR A 27 10.75 2.17 7.12
C TYR A 27 9.30 2.63 7.26
N LEU A 28 8.41 2.16 6.37
CA LEU A 28 6.99 2.52 6.40
C LEU A 28 6.33 2.08 7.71
N PHE A 29 6.61 0.88 8.17
CA PHE A 29 6.07 0.37 9.44
C PHE A 29 6.57 1.14 10.66
N LEU A 30 7.83 1.58 10.63
CA LEU A 30 8.42 2.28 11.77
C LEU A 30 7.97 3.75 11.85
N TYR A 31 7.82 4.43 10.73
CA TYR A 31 7.63 5.88 10.69
C TYR A 31 6.24 6.33 10.24
N HIS A 32 5.42 5.43 9.68
CA HIS A 32 4.09 5.78 9.18
C HIS A 32 2.99 5.02 9.91
N ARG A 33 2.25 5.75 10.73
CA ARG A 33 1.14 5.20 11.51
C ARG A 33 0.06 4.57 10.63
N ASN A 34 -0.28 5.22 9.52
CA ASN A 34 -1.33 4.74 8.60
C ASN A 34 -0.99 3.35 8.06
N MET A 35 0.27 3.10 7.73
CA MET A 35 0.70 1.80 7.24
C MET A 35 0.48 0.70 8.27
N ARG A 36 0.76 0.98 9.54
CA ARG A 36 0.52 0.02 10.63
C ARG A 36 -0.98 -0.27 10.81
N ILE A 37 -1.81 0.76 10.75
CA ILE A 37 -3.27 0.60 10.86
C ILE A 37 -3.82 -0.25 9.72
N ILE A 38 -3.40 0.03 8.49
CA ILE A 38 -3.81 -0.71 7.30
C ILE A 38 -3.34 -2.17 7.37
N PHE A 39 -2.11 -2.39 7.82
CA PHE A 39 -1.59 -3.75 7.99
C PHE A 39 -2.43 -4.55 9.00
N LEU A 40 -2.72 -3.97 10.17
CA LEU A 40 -3.52 -4.64 11.19
C LEU A 40 -4.94 -4.91 10.69
N ALA A 41 -5.54 -3.95 10.00
CA ALA A 41 -6.86 -4.12 9.40
C ALA A 41 -6.86 -5.24 8.35
N GLY A 42 -5.87 -5.24 7.47
CA GLY A 42 -5.72 -6.27 6.44
C GLY A 42 -5.51 -7.67 7.03
N LEU A 43 -4.68 -7.76 8.06
CA LEU A 43 -4.44 -9.01 8.77
C LEU A 43 -5.73 -9.52 9.44
N ALA A 44 -6.47 -8.62 10.09
CA ALA A 44 -7.74 -8.98 10.72
C ALA A 44 -8.76 -9.50 9.70
N VAL A 45 -8.89 -8.83 8.56
CA VAL A 45 -9.78 -9.25 7.47
C VAL A 45 -9.35 -10.60 6.90
N PHE A 46 -8.06 -10.82 6.71
CA PHE A 46 -7.54 -12.09 6.22
C PHE A 46 -7.83 -13.24 7.20
N LEU A 47 -7.62 -13.01 8.50
CA LEU A 47 -7.92 -14.01 9.53
C LEU A 47 -9.42 -14.32 9.61
N LEU A 48 -10.27 -13.29 9.45
CA LEU A 48 -11.71 -13.50 9.33
C LEU A 48 -12.07 -14.37 8.12
N GLY A 49 -11.39 -14.13 7.00
CA GLY A 49 -11.56 -14.94 5.80
C GLY A 49 -11.26 -16.42 6.05
N LEU A 50 -10.17 -16.69 6.75
CA LEU A 50 -9.82 -18.06 7.14
C LEU A 50 -10.82 -18.65 8.13
N TYR A 51 -11.30 -17.86 9.08
CA TYR A 51 -12.31 -18.29 10.06
C TYR A 51 -13.62 -18.69 9.38
N PHE A 52 -14.08 -17.92 8.40
CA PHE A 52 -15.27 -18.24 7.61
C PHE A 52 -15.01 -19.27 6.52
N LYS A 53 -13.81 -19.84 6.45
CA LYS A 53 -13.42 -20.89 5.50
C LYS A 53 -13.58 -20.45 4.03
N LEU A 54 -13.19 -19.22 3.73
CA LEU A 54 -13.14 -18.73 2.37
C LEU A 54 -12.13 -19.53 1.56
N LYS A 55 -12.50 -19.96 0.39
CA LYS A 55 -11.65 -20.76 -0.51
C LYS A 55 -11.81 -20.30 -1.95
N GLY A 56 -10.83 -20.65 -2.77
CA GLY A 56 -10.86 -20.42 -4.19
C GLY A 56 -10.91 -18.94 -4.51
N ILE A 57 -11.82 -18.55 -5.40
CA ILE A 57 -11.89 -17.20 -5.94
C ILE A 57 -12.21 -16.12 -4.88
N GLU A 58 -12.97 -16.49 -3.85
CA GLU A 58 -13.28 -15.56 -2.75
C GLU A 58 -12.02 -15.17 -1.97
N LEU A 59 -11.17 -16.16 -1.68
CA LEU A 59 -9.90 -15.89 -0.99
C LEU A 59 -8.95 -15.12 -1.89
N VAL A 60 -8.87 -15.43 -3.17
CA VAL A 60 -8.06 -14.69 -4.14
C VAL A 60 -8.53 -13.24 -4.23
N ALA A 61 -9.82 -13.00 -4.32
CA ALA A 61 -10.40 -11.66 -4.36
C ALA A 61 -10.03 -10.86 -3.11
N LEU A 62 -10.10 -11.48 -1.94
CA LEU A 62 -9.75 -10.85 -0.68
C LEU A 62 -8.26 -10.49 -0.63
N CYS A 63 -7.39 -11.40 -1.05
CA CYS A 63 -5.95 -11.14 -1.09
C CYS A 63 -5.60 -10.00 -2.04
N ILE A 64 -6.18 -9.98 -3.24
CA ILE A 64 -5.97 -8.89 -4.21
C ILE A 64 -6.44 -7.57 -3.63
N THR A 65 -7.62 -7.54 -3.01
CA THR A 65 -8.20 -6.34 -2.42
C THR A 65 -7.31 -5.76 -1.33
N VAL A 66 -6.84 -6.58 -0.41
CA VAL A 66 -5.93 -6.16 0.67
C VAL A 66 -4.62 -5.64 0.09
N THR A 67 -4.06 -6.33 -0.90
CA THR A 67 -2.82 -5.93 -1.57
C THR A 67 -2.97 -4.57 -2.25
N LEU A 68 -4.10 -4.31 -2.92
CA LEU A 68 -4.37 -3.02 -3.57
C LEU A 68 -4.35 -1.87 -2.57
N VAL A 69 -4.93 -2.05 -1.39
CA VAL A 69 -4.91 -1.03 -0.33
C VAL A 69 -3.48 -0.74 0.12
N PHE A 70 -2.66 -1.80 0.31
CA PHE A 70 -1.25 -1.63 0.63
C PHE A 70 -0.48 -0.88 -0.45
N LEU A 71 -0.66 -1.26 -1.71
CA LEU A 71 0.01 -0.61 -2.83
C LEU A 71 -0.38 0.86 -2.92
N ALA A 72 -1.64 1.17 -2.73
CA ALA A 72 -2.14 2.54 -2.73
C ALA A 72 -1.48 3.38 -1.63
N GLU A 73 -1.40 2.85 -0.40
CA GLU A 73 -0.80 3.56 0.73
C GLU A 73 0.71 3.74 0.54
N ILE A 74 1.41 2.72 0.07
CA ILE A 74 2.85 2.81 -0.22
C ILE A 74 3.10 3.89 -1.27
N THR A 75 2.32 3.90 -2.35
CA THR A 75 2.44 4.89 -3.42
C THR A 75 2.11 6.30 -2.90
N ASN A 76 1.05 6.45 -2.12
CA ASN A 76 0.68 7.73 -1.51
C ASN A 76 1.82 8.28 -0.64
N THR A 77 2.41 7.44 0.19
CA THR A 77 3.52 7.83 1.06
C THR A 77 4.74 8.25 0.26
N ALA A 78 5.06 7.51 -0.81
CA ALA A 78 6.18 7.85 -1.70
C ALA A 78 5.96 9.21 -2.36
N ILE A 79 4.75 9.50 -2.83
CA ILE A 79 4.40 10.79 -3.43
C ILE A 79 4.48 11.93 -2.41
N GLU A 80 3.99 11.73 -1.20
CA GLU A 80 4.11 12.71 -0.11
C GLU A 80 5.56 13.05 0.19
N LEU A 81 6.40 12.04 0.32
CA LEU A 81 7.85 12.23 0.56
C LEU A 81 8.50 12.97 -0.61
N LEU A 82 8.13 12.62 -1.84
CA LEU A 82 8.66 13.29 -3.03
C LEU A 82 8.25 14.77 -3.06
N MET A 83 7.03 15.09 -2.75
CA MET A 83 6.54 16.47 -2.72
C MET A 83 7.19 17.28 -1.59
N ASP A 84 7.44 16.68 -0.45
CA ASP A 84 8.15 17.31 0.66
C ASP A 84 9.61 17.61 0.31
N MET A 85 10.23 16.82 -0.56
CA MET A 85 11.56 17.09 -1.09
C MET A 85 11.61 18.27 -2.07
N VAL A 86 10.51 18.49 -2.82
CA VAL A 86 10.42 19.59 -3.79
C VAL A 86 10.33 20.92 -3.06
N THR A 87 9.50 21.04 -2.05
CA THR A 87 9.38 22.24 -1.22
C THR A 87 8.64 21.93 0.09
N ASP A 88 9.02 22.62 1.15
CA ASP A 88 8.32 22.64 2.43
C ASP A 88 7.27 23.77 2.49
N LYS A 89 7.24 24.64 1.47
CA LYS A 89 6.28 25.75 1.39
C LYS A 89 4.95 25.27 0.80
N TYR A 90 3.85 25.82 1.33
CA TYR A 90 2.53 25.56 0.79
C TYR A 90 2.43 26.10 -0.64
N GLN A 91 2.07 25.23 -1.56
CA GLN A 91 1.74 25.55 -2.93
C GLN A 91 0.49 24.79 -3.36
N THR A 92 -0.39 25.47 -4.09
CA THR A 92 -1.67 24.89 -4.53
C THR A 92 -1.48 23.63 -5.37
N LYS A 93 -0.49 23.63 -6.27
CA LYS A 93 -0.21 22.47 -7.12
C LYS A 93 0.29 21.26 -6.32
N ILE A 94 1.12 21.48 -5.31
CA ILE A 94 1.62 20.42 -4.44
C ILE A 94 0.50 19.84 -3.60
N LYS A 95 -0.37 20.69 -3.06
CA LYS A 95 -1.55 20.22 -2.34
C LYS A 95 -2.44 19.38 -3.25
N LEU A 96 -2.66 19.80 -4.48
CA LEU A 96 -3.46 19.06 -5.45
C LEU A 96 -2.86 17.66 -5.74
N ILE A 97 -1.55 17.57 -5.91
CA ILE A 97 -0.86 16.29 -6.15
C ILE A 97 -1.03 15.37 -4.93
N LYS A 98 -0.86 15.89 -3.73
CA LYS A 98 -1.08 15.13 -2.49
C LYS A 98 -2.53 14.65 -2.37
N ASP A 99 -3.50 15.51 -2.71
CA ASP A 99 -4.92 15.17 -2.65
C ASP A 99 -5.28 14.08 -3.67
N ILE A 100 -4.75 14.16 -4.89
CA ILE A 100 -4.94 13.14 -5.92
C ILE A 100 -4.35 11.80 -5.46
N SER A 101 -3.17 11.83 -4.89
CA SER A 101 -2.51 10.64 -4.35
C SER A 101 -3.33 10.00 -3.22
N ALA A 102 -3.87 10.81 -2.33
CA ALA A 102 -4.74 10.34 -1.25
C ALA A 102 -6.07 9.75 -1.80
N ALA A 103 -6.58 10.29 -2.90
CA ALA A 103 -7.79 9.78 -3.53
C ALA A 103 -7.65 8.32 -3.99
N VAL A 104 -6.46 7.91 -4.42
CA VAL A 104 -6.19 6.50 -4.78
C VAL A 104 -6.41 5.59 -3.58
N VAL A 105 -5.94 6.00 -2.41
CA VAL A 105 -6.15 5.25 -1.17
C VAL A 105 -7.64 5.14 -0.84
N VAL A 106 -8.37 6.25 -0.94
CA VAL A 106 -9.82 6.26 -0.69
C VAL A 106 -10.54 5.30 -1.63
N LEU A 107 -10.22 5.32 -2.92
CA LEU A 107 -10.82 4.42 -3.91
C LEU A 107 -10.58 2.94 -3.57
N THR A 108 -9.35 2.59 -3.22
CA THR A 108 -9.02 1.21 -2.87
C THR A 108 -9.70 0.78 -1.57
N CYS A 109 -9.85 1.69 -0.61
CA CYS A 109 -10.58 1.41 0.64
C CYS A 109 -12.08 1.21 0.37
N LEU A 110 -12.69 2.03 -0.48
CA LEU A 110 -14.09 1.85 -0.88
C LEU A 110 -14.29 0.51 -1.58
N ASN A 111 -13.38 0.14 -2.48
CA ASN A 111 -13.40 -1.17 -3.11
C ASN A 111 -13.28 -2.30 -2.08
N ALA A 112 -12.39 -2.15 -1.11
CA ALA A 112 -12.20 -3.14 -0.06
C ALA A 112 -13.46 -3.33 0.79
N ILE A 113 -14.15 -2.25 1.13
CA ILE A 113 -15.41 -2.30 1.87
C ILE A 113 -16.47 -3.04 1.03
N ALA A 114 -16.59 -2.72 -0.25
CA ALA A 114 -17.56 -3.35 -1.15
C ALA A 114 -17.29 -4.86 -1.30
N VAL A 115 -16.05 -5.24 -1.56
CA VAL A 115 -15.66 -6.66 -1.73
C VAL A 115 -15.85 -7.42 -0.42
N GLY A 116 -15.44 -6.85 0.70
CA GLY A 116 -15.62 -7.47 2.02
C GLY A 116 -17.08 -7.67 2.36
N TYR A 117 -17.91 -6.65 2.11
CA TYR A 117 -19.36 -6.74 2.31
C TYR A 117 -19.98 -7.89 1.51
N ILE A 118 -19.65 -7.97 0.22
CA ILE A 118 -20.19 -9.01 -0.66
C ILE A 118 -19.77 -10.41 -0.19
N ILE A 119 -18.47 -10.60 0.08
CA ILE A 119 -17.92 -11.90 0.43
C ILE A 119 -18.46 -12.38 1.79
N PHE A 120 -18.36 -11.54 2.81
CA PHE A 120 -18.74 -11.93 4.18
C PHE A 120 -20.25 -12.03 4.35
N LEU A 121 -21.01 -11.15 3.70
CA LEU A 121 -22.47 -11.21 3.76
C LEU A 121 -22.99 -12.52 3.14
N ARG A 122 -22.43 -12.91 2.00
CA ARG A 122 -22.79 -14.19 1.36
C ARG A 122 -22.51 -15.39 2.28
N ARG A 123 -21.41 -15.34 3.03
CA ARG A 123 -21.06 -16.42 3.95
C ARG A 123 -21.96 -16.47 5.18
N ILE A 124 -22.34 -15.32 5.74
CA ILE A 124 -23.17 -15.24 6.94
C ILE A 124 -24.59 -15.72 6.63
N PHE A 125 -25.15 -15.36 5.47
CA PHE A 125 -26.51 -15.72 5.09
C PHE A 125 -26.63 -17.01 4.26
N ARG A 126 -25.56 -17.76 4.17
CA ARG A 126 -25.54 -19.05 3.47
C ARG A 126 -25.83 -20.27 4.39
#